data_8d254f519e589776aff6337baedb43b5
#
_entry.id   8d254f519e589776aff6337baedb43b5
#
_cell.length_a   1.000
_cell.length_b   1.000
_cell.length_c   1.000
_cell.angle_alpha   90.00
_cell.angle_beta   90.00
_cell.angle_gamma   90.00
#
_symmetry.space_group_name_H-M   'P 1'
#
loop_
_entity.id
_entity.type
_entity.pdbx_description
1 polymer ?
#
loop_
_entity_poly.entity_id
_entity_poly.type
_entity_poly.pdbx_seq_one_letter_code
_entity_poly.pdbx_strand_id
1 'polypeptide(L)'
;MERYMEEKKRAINWYPGHMTKARRMMEEDIKLVDLVIEIVDARIPLSSRNPDIDKLAKNKARIVLLNKSDLADDTVTDEWITYFKDKGFYCLKLNSRLNVSNRAVNNLITAACSAKIERDRARGIKNRSIKAMIVGIPNVGKSTFINSFTGRKSAKTGNKPGVTKGKQWIRINGSVELLDTPGILWPKIEDRNVGERLAMIGSINDQILNIEELALETIKFLRKNYQPQLYSRYDITEDIFDNVDTETMMNPENAAALCIMEHIARKRGCIKKGSDIDYEKCAACILDDFREGKIGTISLERP
;
A
#
# COMPACT_ATOMS: atom_id res chain seq x y z
N MET A 1 6.76 29.30 15.88
CA MET A 1 5.43 28.68 15.76
C MET A 1 4.87 28.77 14.34
N GLU A 2 4.83 29.94 13.71
CA GLU A 2 4.36 30.10 12.31
C GLU A 2 5.18 29.29 11.28
N ARG A 3 6.50 29.28 11.39
CA ARG A 3 7.38 28.48 10.52
C ARG A 3 7.11 26.98 10.63
N TYR A 4 6.80 26.47 11.83
CA TYR A 4 6.42 25.08 12.10
C TYR A 4 5.03 24.73 11.53
N MET A 5 4.11 25.71 11.52
CA MET A 5 2.77 25.57 10.95
C MET A 5 2.77 25.69 9.41
N GLU A 6 3.72 26.43 8.82
CA GLU A 6 3.92 26.50 7.39
C GLU A 6 4.59 25.24 6.82
N GLU A 7 5.52 24.64 7.54
CA GLU A 7 6.09 23.33 7.17
C GLU A 7 5.05 22.22 7.18
N LYS A 8 4.08 22.26 8.09
CA LYS A 8 2.92 21.34 8.11
C LYS A 8 2.02 21.42 6.87
N LYS A 9 2.06 22.52 6.10
CA LYS A 9 1.25 22.74 4.87
C LYS A 9 1.97 22.37 3.57
N ARG A 10 3.25 21.98 3.61
CA ARG A 10 3.96 21.61 2.38
C ARG A 10 3.47 20.25 1.88
N ALA A 11 2.76 20.28 0.73
CA ALA A 11 2.47 19.08 -0.03
C ALA A 11 3.76 18.32 -0.33
N ILE A 12 3.77 17.02 -0.10
CA ILE A 12 4.93 16.17 -0.41
C ILE A 12 5.05 16.10 -1.93
N ASN A 13 5.98 16.89 -2.48
CA ASN A 13 6.31 16.86 -3.90
C ASN A 13 7.21 15.67 -4.21
N TRP A 14 6.57 14.55 -4.55
CA TRP A 14 7.22 13.32 -4.96
C TRP A 14 7.05 13.13 -6.47
N TYR A 15 7.89 13.77 -7.29
CA TYR A 15 7.78 13.57 -8.73
C TYR A 15 9.14 13.44 -9.45
N PRO A 16 9.71 12.23 -9.58
CA PRO A 16 10.79 11.99 -10.52
C PRO A 16 10.25 12.11 -11.96
N GLY A 17 11.00 12.77 -12.86
CA GLY A 17 10.59 13.01 -14.26
C GLY A 17 10.21 11.73 -15.05
N HIS A 18 10.64 10.53 -14.60
CA HIS A 18 10.23 9.26 -15.20
C HIS A 18 8.74 8.93 -14.95
N MET A 19 8.09 9.51 -13.95
CA MET A 19 6.66 9.26 -13.67
C MET A 19 5.73 9.98 -14.65
N THR A 20 6.10 11.16 -15.19
CA THR A 20 5.33 11.81 -16.26
C THR A 20 5.27 10.92 -17.51
N LYS A 21 6.40 10.30 -17.85
CA LYS A 21 6.46 9.36 -18.98
C LYS A 21 5.59 8.12 -18.71
N ALA A 22 5.66 7.59 -17.50
CA ALA A 22 4.89 6.42 -17.11
C ALA A 22 3.37 6.70 -17.11
N ARG A 23 2.93 7.89 -16.70
CA ARG A 23 1.53 8.32 -16.79
C ARG A 23 1.03 8.38 -18.24
N ARG A 24 1.78 9.03 -19.14
CA ARG A 24 1.42 9.06 -20.58
C ARG A 24 1.33 7.67 -21.18
N MET A 25 2.28 6.78 -20.83
CA MET A 25 2.22 5.39 -21.25
C MET A 25 0.96 4.68 -20.73
N MET A 26 0.55 4.93 -19.48
CA MET A 26 -0.68 4.38 -18.91
C MET A 26 -1.92 4.88 -19.67
N GLU A 27 -1.98 6.16 -20.02
CA GLU A 27 -3.08 6.76 -20.80
C GLU A 27 -3.22 6.12 -22.19
N GLU A 28 -2.11 5.72 -22.81
CA GLU A 28 -2.11 4.98 -24.08
C GLU A 28 -2.50 3.52 -23.88
N ASP A 29 -1.97 2.87 -22.86
CA ASP A 29 -2.13 1.45 -22.60
C ASP A 29 -3.55 1.08 -22.18
N ILE A 30 -4.20 1.95 -21.40
CA ILE A 30 -5.57 1.72 -20.95
C ILE A 30 -6.58 1.65 -22.09
N LYS A 31 -6.25 2.26 -23.25
CA LYS A 31 -7.07 2.14 -24.48
C LYS A 31 -7.06 0.74 -25.07
N LEU A 32 -5.98 0.00 -24.86
CA LEU A 32 -5.74 -1.32 -25.44
C LEU A 32 -6.34 -2.48 -24.64
N VAL A 33 -6.82 -2.21 -23.43
CA VAL A 33 -7.31 -3.23 -22.50
C VAL A 33 -8.82 -3.20 -22.33
N ASP A 34 -9.36 -4.33 -21.90
CA ASP A 34 -10.77 -4.53 -21.62
C ASP A 34 -11.07 -4.34 -20.12
N LEU A 35 -10.07 -4.66 -19.30
CA LEU A 35 -10.14 -4.73 -17.84
C LEU A 35 -8.97 -4.00 -17.20
N VAL A 36 -9.22 -3.28 -16.12
CA VAL A 36 -8.19 -2.74 -15.23
C VAL A 36 -8.26 -3.45 -13.89
N ILE A 37 -7.15 -4.04 -13.48
CA ILE A 37 -6.96 -4.68 -12.17
C ILE A 37 -6.11 -3.75 -11.32
N GLU A 38 -6.73 -3.14 -10.31
CA GLU A 38 -6.05 -2.29 -9.34
C GLU A 38 -5.56 -3.15 -8.18
N ILE A 39 -4.25 -3.16 -7.93
CA ILE A 39 -3.68 -3.79 -6.74
C ILE A 39 -3.37 -2.69 -5.73
N VAL A 40 -4.01 -2.80 -4.56
CA VAL A 40 -3.89 -1.87 -3.44
C VAL A 40 -3.38 -2.60 -2.20
N ASP A 41 -2.79 -1.87 -1.26
CA ASP A 41 -2.37 -2.44 0.03
C ASP A 41 -3.60 -2.51 0.96
N ALA A 42 -3.93 -3.70 1.47
CA ALA A 42 -5.11 -3.92 2.30
C ALA A 42 -5.11 -3.12 3.61
N ARG A 43 -3.95 -2.62 4.05
CA ARG A 43 -3.83 -1.74 5.24
C ARG A 43 -4.29 -0.32 4.98
N ILE A 44 -4.25 0.13 3.70
CA ILE A 44 -4.61 1.48 3.25
C ILE A 44 -5.29 1.44 1.87
N PRO A 45 -6.45 0.78 1.72
CA PRO A 45 -7.05 0.52 0.42
C PRO A 45 -7.34 1.76 -0.40
N LEU A 46 -7.85 2.84 0.22
CA LEU A 46 -8.19 4.08 -0.48
C LEU A 46 -6.94 4.93 -0.73
N SER A 47 -6.08 5.12 0.29
CA SER A 47 -4.84 5.90 0.18
C SER A 47 -3.83 5.27 -0.80
N SER A 48 -3.90 3.96 -1.06
CA SER A 48 -3.03 3.28 -2.03
C SER A 48 -3.62 3.22 -3.45
N ARG A 49 -4.80 3.79 -3.70
CA ARG A 49 -5.36 3.93 -5.04
C ARG A 49 -4.83 5.19 -5.73
N ASN A 50 -4.48 5.07 -6.99
CA ASN A 50 -4.16 6.24 -7.81
C ASN A 50 -5.46 6.89 -8.31
N PRO A 51 -5.78 8.15 -7.91
CA PRO A 51 -7.05 8.81 -8.27
C PRO A 51 -7.20 9.05 -9.79
N ASP A 52 -6.11 9.10 -10.55
CA ASP A 52 -6.16 9.24 -12.00
C ASP A 52 -6.81 8.05 -12.69
N ILE A 53 -6.75 6.85 -12.07
CA ILE A 53 -7.32 5.62 -12.65
C ILE A 53 -8.84 5.71 -12.78
N ASP A 54 -9.54 6.39 -11.87
CA ASP A 54 -10.99 6.55 -11.93
C ASP A 54 -11.42 7.31 -13.20
N LYS A 55 -10.63 8.29 -13.61
CA LYS A 55 -10.88 9.07 -14.84
C LYS A 55 -10.49 8.29 -16.09
N LEU A 56 -9.32 7.67 -16.07
CA LEU A 56 -8.73 6.99 -17.22
C LEU A 56 -9.48 5.68 -17.57
N ALA A 57 -9.96 4.96 -16.58
CA ALA A 57 -10.63 3.66 -16.72
C ALA A 57 -12.16 3.74 -16.67
N LYS A 58 -12.77 4.92 -16.82
CA LYS A 58 -14.23 5.14 -16.66
C LYS A 58 -15.10 4.16 -17.45
N ASN A 59 -14.66 3.73 -18.62
CA ASN A 59 -15.40 2.85 -19.52
C ASN A 59 -14.83 1.41 -19.59
N LYS A 60 -14.04 1.01 -18.59
CA LYS A 60 -13.42 -0.31 -18.52
C LYS A 60 -14.03 -1.12 -17.39
N ALA A 61 -14.06 -2.44 -17.53
CA ALA A 61 -14.31 -3.31 -16.40
C ALA A 61 -13.21 -3.10 -15.33
N ARG A 62 -13.57 -3.18 -14.05
CA ARG A 62 -12.65 -2.85 -12.95
C ARG A 62 -12.70 -3.88 -11.84
N ILE A 63 -11.52 -4.30 -11.41
CA ILE A 63 -11.31 -5.17 -10.26
C ILE A 63 -10.37 -4.46 -9.29
N VAL A 64 -10.67 -4.51 -8.00
CA VAL A 64 -9.78 -4.07 -6.92
C VAL A 64 -9.31 -5.31 -6.15
N LEU A 65 -8.00 -5.49 -6.05
CA LEU A 65 -7.39 -6.56 -5.28
C LEU A 65 -6.72 -5.98 -4.03
N LEU A 66 -7.27 -6.30 -2.85
CA LEU A 66 -6.73 -5.92 -1.55
C LEU A 66 -5.59 -6.88 -1.23
N ASN A 67 -4.37 -6.51 -1.62
CA ASN A 67 -3.18 -7.34 -1.44
C ASN A 67 -2.55 -7.12 -0.05
N LYS A 68 -1.73 -8.07 0.39
CA LYS A 68 -1.14 -8.11 1.73
C LYS A 68 -2.22 -8.15 2.83
N SER A 69 -3.33 -8.84 2.56
CA SER A 69 -4.42 -8.99 3.53
C SER A 69 -3.99 -9.70 4.82
N ASP A 70 -2.90 -10.45 4.77
CA ASP A 70 -2.23 -11.05 5.93
C ASP A 70 -1.60 -10.04 6.89
N LEU A 71 -1.41 -8.79 6.47
CA LEU A 71 -0.86 -7.69 7.28
C LEU A 71 -1.93 -6.72 7.78
N ALA A 72 -3.16 -6.83 7.28
CA ALA A 72 -4.28 -5.95 7.60
C ALA A 72 -5.24 -6.60 8.60
N ASP A 73 -5.99 -5.79 9.34
CA ASP A 73 -7.11 -6.23 10.15
C ASP A 73 -8.18 -6.86 9.26
N ASP A 74 -8.55 -8.11 9.55
CA ASP A 74 -9.44 -8.90 8.70
C ASP A 74 -10.86 -8.31 8.68
N THR A 75 -11.36 -7.82 9.83
CA THR A 75 -12.67 -7.19 9.94
C THR A 75 -12.74 -5.91 9.10
N VAL A 76 -11.71 -5.06 9.21
CA VAL A 76 -11.62 -3.81 8.42
C VAL A 76 -11.47 -4.13 6.93
N THR A 77 -10.73 -5.19 6.60
CA THR A 77 -10.59 -5.63 5.20
C THR A 77 -11.94 -6.06 4.61
N ASP A 78 -12.79 -6.74 5.36
CA ASP A 78 -14.13 -7.14 4.92
C ASP A 78 -15.07 -5.92 4.78
N GLU A 79 -14.96 -4.90 5.65
CA GLU A 79 -15.64 -3.61 5.49
C GLU A 79 -15.25 -2.96 4.15
N TRP A 80 -13.96 -2.95 3.80
CA TRP A 80 -13.46 -2.43 2.53
C TRP A 80 -13.94 -3.22 1.31
N ILE A 81 -14.04 -4.54 1.39
CA ILE A 81 -14.63 -5.36 0.33
C ILE A 81 -16.08 -4.93 0.07
N THR A 82 -16.86 -4.73 1.13
CA THR A 82 -18.26 -4.25 1.04
C THR A 82 -18.30 -2.86 0.40
N TYR A 83 -17.49 -1.91 0.89
CA TYR A 83 -17.40 -0.57 0.33
C TYR A 83 -17.11 -0.57 -1.18
N PHE A 84 -16.13 -1.34 -1.65
CA PHE A 84 -15.81 -1.39 -3.08
C PHE A 84 -16.91 -2.05 -3.89
N LYS A 85 -17.58 -3.07 -3.37
CA LYS A 85 -18.74 -3.70 -4.04
C LYS A 85 -19.90 -2.72 -4.20
N ASP A 86 -20.21 -1.94 -3.18
CA ASP A 86 -21.27 -0.91 -3.21
C ASP A 86 -20.95 0.21 -4.20
N LYS A 87 -19.68 0.47 -4.45
CA LYS A 87 -19.21 1.38 -5.52
C LYS A 87 -19.19 0.74 -6.91
N GLY A 88 -19.64 -0.52 -7.04
CA GLY A 88 -19.72 -1.23 -8.32
C GLY A 88 -18.41 -1.88 -8.78
N PHE A 89 -17.40 -2.01 -7.90
CA PHE A 89 -16.18 -2.73 -8.22
C PHE A 89 -16.29 -4.21 -7.86
N TYR A 90 -15.68 -5.05 -8.66
CA TYR A 90 -15.37 -6.41 -8.25
C TYR A 90 -14.17 -6.38 -7.32
N CYS A 91 -14.27 -6.96 -6.11
CA CYS A 91 -13.25 -6.88 -5.08
C CYS A 91 -12.92 -8.23 -4.48
N LEU A 92 -11.63 -8.48 -4.19
CA LEU A 92 -11.12 -9.68 -3.57
C LEU A 92 -9.91 -9.36 -2.68
N LYS A 93 -9.86 -9.92 -1.45
CA LYS A 93 -8.66 -9.88 -0.60
C LYS A 93 -7.72 -11.03 -0.96
N LEU A 94 -6.42 -10.77 -0.92
CA LEU A 94 -5.41 -11.79 -1.21
C LEU A 94 -4.05 -11.49 -0.55
N ASN A 95 -3.23 -12.55 -0.45
CA ASN A 95 -1.82 -12.44 -0.14
C ASN A 95 -1.02 -12.96 -1.34
N SER A 96 -0.36 -12.07 -2.08
CA SER A 96 0.40 -12.43 -3.28
C SER A 96 1.68 -13.24 -3.00
N ARG A 97 2.13 -13.32 -1.74
CA ARG A 97 3.27 -14.17 -1.34
C ARG A 97 2.89 -15.64 -1.22
N LEU A 98 1.62 -15.92 -0.95
CA LEU A 98 1.06 -17.27 -0.98
C LEU A 98 0.56 -17.57 -2.39
N ASN A 99 0.28 -18.85 -2.67
CA ASN A 99 -0.32 -19.24 -3.95
C ASN A 99 -1.68 -18.57 -4.11
N VAL A 100 -1.76 -17.60 -5.02
CA VAL A 100 -3.02 -16.93 -5.37
C VAL A 100 -3.95 -17.97 -5.99
N SER A 101 -5.18 -18.03 -5.49
CA SER A 101 -6.19 -18.91 -6.09
C SER A 101 -6.53 -18.44 -7.50
N ASN A 102 -5.88 -19.05 -8.50
CA ASN A 102 -6.10 -18.75 -9.91
C ASN A 102 -7.58 -18.87 -10.28
N ARG A 103 -8.31 -19.80 -9.66
CA ARG A 103 -9.75 -20.00 -9.89
C ARG A 103 -10.54 -18.78 -9.41
N ALA A 104 -10.26 -18.26 -8.21
CA ALA A 104 -10.99 -17.11 -7.65
C ALA A 104 -10.76 -15.86 -8.50
N VAL A 105 -9.51 -15.58 -8.89
CA VAL A 105 -9.18 -14.43 -9.74
C VAL A 105 -9.80 -14.57 -11.14
N ASN A 106 -9.73 -15.75 -11.77
CA ASN A 106 -10.34 -15.98 -13.08
C ASN A 106 -11.88 -15.84 -13.04
N ASN A 107 -12.53 -16.33 -11.99
CA ASN A 107 -13.97 -16.13 -11.80
C ASN A 107 -14.33 -14.65 -11.70
N LEU A 108 -13.52 -13.88 -10.97
CA LEU A 108 -13.71 -12.44 -10.81
C LEU A 108 -13.52 -11.71 -12.15
N ILE A 109 -12.50 -12.06 -12.93
CA ILE A 109 -12.26 -11.53 -14.29
C ILE A 109 -13.44 -11.84 -15.20
N THR A 110 -13.93 -13.07 -15.19
CA THR A 110 -15.08 -13.49 -16.02
C THR A 110 -16.34 -12.72 -15.64
N ALA A 111 -16.61 -12.55 -14.34
CA ALA A 111 -17.75 -11.78 -13.87
C ALA A 111 -17.65 -10.30 -14.27
N ALA A 112 -16.49 -9.67 -14.08
CA ALA A 112 -16.25 -8.27 -14.42
C ALA A 112 -16.36 -8.00 -15.93
N CYS A 113 -16.04 -9.01 -16.78
CA CYS A 113 -16.06 -8.89 -18.24
C CYS A 113 -17.27 -9.55 -18.88
N SER A 114 -18.30 -9.97 -18.12
CA SER A 114 -19.47 -10.72 -18.64
C SER A 114 -20.13 -10.05 -19.84
N ALA A 115 -20.45 -8.77 -19.76
CA ALA A 115 -21.07 -8.01 -20.84
C ALA A 115 -20.22 -7.96 -22.13
N LYS A 116 -18.88 -7.98 -22.00
CA LYS A 116 -17.98 -8.07 -23.17
C LYS A 116 -17.99 -9.47 -23.75
N ILE A 117 -17.90 -10.48 -22.92
CA ILE A 117 -17.90 -11.89 -23.34
C ILE A 117 -19.19 -12.21 -24.11
N GLU A 118 -20.34 -11.76 -23.62
CA GLU A 118 -21.64 -11.93 -24.28
C GLU A 118 -21.71 -11.22 -25.63
N ARG A 119 -21.24 -9.97 -25.72
CA ARG A 119 -21.16 -9.24 -26.99
C ARG A 119 -20.26 -9.92 -28.02
N ASP A 120 -19.11 -10.44 -27.59
CA ASP A 120 -18.21 -11.16 -28.49
C ASP A 120 -18.83 -12.47 -28.96
N ARG A 121 -19.52 -13.21 -28.09
CA ARG A 121 -20.29 -14.42 -28.44
C ARG A 121 -21.41 -14.13 -29.45
N ALA A 122 -22.19 -13.07 -29.24
CA ALA A 122 -23.26 -12.65 -30.14
C ALA A 122 -22.72 -12.29 -31.54
N ARG A 123 -21.45 -11.86 -31.66
CA ARG A 123 -20.75 -11.59 -32.92
C ARG A 123 -20.08 -12.80 -33.51
N GLY A 124 -20.26 -13.99 -32.96
CA GLY A 124 -19.62 -15.24 -33.41
C GLY A 124 -18.13 -15.36 -33.07
N ILE A 125 -17.59 -14.42 -32.26
CA ILE A 125 -16.19 -14.44 -31.84
C ILE A 125 -16.04 -15.44 -30.69
N LYS A 126 -15.40 -16.58 -30.98
CA LYS A 126 -15.09 -17.61 -30.00
C LYS A 126 -13.65 -17.46 -29.51
N ASN A 127 -13.43 -17.63 -28.20
CA ASN A 127 -12.08 -17.71 -27.60
C ASN A 127 -11.20 -16.43 -27.71
N ARG A 128 -11.79 -15.25 -27.72
CA ARG A 128 -11.01 -14.01 -27.59
C ARG A 128 -10.49 -13.85 -26.16
N SER A 129 -9.18 -13.66 -26.01
CA SER A 129 -8.58 -13.37 -24.71
C SER A 129 -9.01 -12.02 -24.16
N ILE A 130 -9.24 -11.94 -22.85
CA ILE A 130 -9.48 -10.68 -22.13
C ILE A 130 -8.11 -10.02 -21.92
N LYS A 131 -7.97 -8.81 -22.43
CA LYS A 131 -6.79 -7.98 -22.20
C LYS A 131 -6.98 -7.20 -20.91
N ALA A 132 -6.13 -7.45 -19.93
CA ALA A 132 -6.17 -6.79 -18.63
C ALA A 132 -4.88 -6.01 -18.37
N MET A 133 -5.02 -4.83 -17.79
CA MET A 133 -3.89 -4.01 -17.32
C MET A 133 -3.83 -4.06 -15.81
N ILE A 134 -2.64 -4.31 -15.25
CA ILE A 134 -2.43 -4.27 -13.81
C ILE A 134 -1.84 -2.92 -13.43
N VAL A 135 -2.51 -2.23 -12.53
CA VAL A 135 -2.11 -0.92 -12.02
C VAL A 135 -2.00 -0.94 -10.49
N GLY A 136 -1.26 0.01 -9.94
CA GLY A 136 -1.08 0.21 -8.51
C GLY A 136 0.20 0.98 -8.23
N ILE A 137 0.30 1.53 -7.04
CA ILE A 137 1.46 2.29 -6.58
C ILE A 137 2.70 1.38 -6.38
N PRO A 138 3.90 1.94 -6.17
CA PRO A 138 5.07 1.15 -5.83
C PRO A 138 4.85 0.30 -4.56
N ASN A 139 5.48 -0.85 -4.51
CA ASN A 139 5.55 -1.77 -3.35
C ASN A 139 4.22 -2.39 -2.87
N VAL A 140 3.09 -2.23 -3.60
CA VAL A 140 1.83 -2.92 -3.28
C VAL A 140 1.83 -4.41 -3.67
N GLY A 141 2.86 -4.89 -4.39
CA GLY A 141 3.04 -6.29 -4.73
C GLY A 141 2.55 -6.69 -6.13
N LYS A 142 2.48 -5.76 -7.10
CA LYS A 142 2.08 -6.06 -8.49
C LYS A 142 2.87 -7.20 -9.12
N SER A 143 4.20 -7.10 -9.15
CA SER A 143 5.06 -8.14 -9.75
C SER A 143 4.98 -9.46 -8.98
N THR A 144 4.79 -9.42 -7.67
CA THR A 144 4.58 -10.62 -6.85
C THR A 144 3.26 -11.30 -7.24
N PHE A 145 2.18 -10.52 -7.38
CA PHE A 145 0.89 -11.02 -7.84
C PHE A 145 0.99 -11.65 -9.24
N ILE A 146 1.62 -10.96 -10.19
CA ILE A 146 1.80 -11.48 -11.55
C ILE A 146 2.53 -12.81 -11.52
N ASN A 147 3.63 -12.92 -10.80
CA ASN A 147 4.40 -14.16 -10.70
C ASN A 147 3.60 -15.29 -10.04
N SER A 148 2.88 -15.00 -8.95
CA SER A 148 2.02 -15.96 -8.27
C SER A 148 0.86 -16.41 -9.16
N PHE A 149 0.20 -15.48 -9.84
CA PHE A 149 -0.95 -15.75 -10.72
C PHE A 149 -0.56 -16.49 -12.00
N THR A 150 0.65 -16.25 -12.53
CA THR A 150 1.17 -16.96 -13.72
C THR A 150 1.83 -18.31 -13.38
N GLY A 151 2.12 -18.56 -12.11
CA GLY A 151 2.88 -19.74 -11.67
C GLY A 151 4.34 -19.77 -12.12
N ARG A 152 4.89 -18.64 -12.58
CA ARG A 152 6.28 -18.51 -13.06
C ARG A 152 6.83 -17.11 -12.85
N LYS A 153 8.17 -16.96 -12.83
CA LYS A 153 8.85 -15.66 -12.70
C LYS A 153 8.75 -14.88 -14.02
N SER A 154 7.57 -14.36 -14.32
CA SER A 154 7.30 -13.58 -15.54
C SER A 154 7.58 -12.09 -15.39
N ALA A 155 7.49 -11.54 -14.16
CA ALA A 155 7.77 -10.15 -13.84
C ALA A 155 8.96 -10.03 -12.88
N LYS A 156 9.76 -8.97 -13.06
CA LYS A 156 10.87 -8.67 -12.13
C LYS A 156 10.32 -8.15 -10.81
N THR A 157 10.70 -8.78 -9.71
CA THR A 157 10.34 -8.35 -8.37
C THR A 157 11.49 -7.59 -7.70
N GLY A 158 11.18 -6.58 -6.90
CA GLY A 158 12.15 -5.84 -6.10
C GLY A 158 11.47 -4.77 -5.24
N ASN A 159 12.06 -4.46 -4.10
CA ASN A 159 11.54 -3.45 -3.15
C ASN A 159 11.91 -2.01 -3.55
N LYS A 160 12.51 -1.79 -4.73
CA LYS A 160 12.88 -0.45 -5.21
C LYS A 160 11.88 0.04 -6.26
N PRO A 161 11.48 1.31 -6.24
CA PRO A 161 10.69 1.92 -7.31
C PRO A 161 11.38 1.79 -8.67
N GLY A 162 10.61 1.52 -9.74
CA GLY A 162 11.14 1.47 -11.11
C GLY A 162 11.75 0.13 -11.56
N VAL A 163 11.48 -0.98 -10.89
CA VAL A 163 11.98 -2.32 -11.26
C VAL A 163 11.42 -2.78 -12.63
N THR A 164 10.18 -2.44 -12.95
CA THR A 164 9.56 -2.72 -14.26
C THR A 164 9.89 -1.58 -15.23
N LYS A 165 10.70 -1.87 -16.27
CA LYS A 165 11.23 -0.85 -17.21
C LYS A 165 10.52 -0.76 -18.55
N GLY A 166 9.50 -1.60 -18.84
CA GLY A 166 8.84 -1.61 -20.14
C GLY A 166 7.52 -2.36 -20.15
N LYS A 167 6.78 -2.26 -21.28
CA LYS A 167 5.53 -2.96 -21.51
C LYS A 167 5.82 -4.44 -21.75
N GLN A 168 5.14 -5.31 -21.06
CA GLN A 168 5.21 -6.74 -21.30
C GLN A 168 3.80 -7.35 -21.24
N TRP A 169 3.40 -8.00 -22.34
CA TRP A 169 2.20 -8.83 -22.36
C TRP A 169 2.51 -10.23 -21.87
N ILE A 170 1.78 -10.67 -20.88
CA ILE A 170 1.93 -12.00 -20.25
C ILE A 170 0.64 -12.76 -20.48
N ARG A 171 0.68 -13.83 -21.25
CA ARG A 171 -0.47 -14.70 -21.52
C ARG A 171 -0.67 -15.69 -20.38
N ILE A 172 -1.92 -15.76 -19.87
CA ILE A 172 -2.34 -16.65 -18.78
C ILE A 172 -3.45 -17.57 -19.32
N ASN A 173 -3.24 -18.87 -19.25
CA ASN A 173 -4.25 -19.90 -19.52
C ASN A 173 -5.05 -19.73 -20.85
N GLY A 174 -4.51 -19.06 -21.84
CA GLY A 174 -5.15 -18.83 -23.13
C GLY A 174 -6.35 -17.88 -23.13
N SER A 175 -6.87 -17.51 -21.98
CA SER A 175 -8.08 -16.68 -21.83
C SER A 175 -7.83 -15.25 -21.34
N VAL A 176 -6.67 -14.98 -20.75
CA VAL A 176 -6.30 -13.67 -20.21
C VAL A 176 -4.89 -13.29 -20.66
N GLU A 177 -4.75 -12.06 -21.13
CA GLU A 177 -3.47 -11.42 -21.42
C GLU A 177 -3.30 -10.24 -20.47
N LEU A 178 -2.26 -10.28 -19.61
CA LEU A 178 -1.93 -9.23 -18.66
C LEU A 178 -0.88 -8.29 -19.24
N LEU A 179 -1.12 -7.00 -19.14
CA LEU A 179 -0.12 -5.97 -19.36
C LEU A 179 0.46 -5.55 -18.01
N ASP A 180 1.75 -5.87 -17.81
CA ASP A 180 2.49 -5.40 -16.64
C ASP A 180 2.90 -3.95 -16.82
N THR A 181 2.61 -3.11 -15.81
CA THR A 181 2.94 -1.68 -15.82
C THR A 181 3.81 -1.29 -14.64
N PRO A 182 4.68 -0.28 -14.79
CA PRO A 182 5.41 0.29 -13.67
C PRO A 182 4.47 0.75 -12.56
N GLY A 183 4.91 0.68 -11.31
CA GLY A 183 4.20 1.30 -10.18
C GLY A 183 4.26 2.81 -10.31
N ILE A 184 3.09 3.46 -10.30
CA ILE A 184 3.00 4.90 -10.50
C ILE A 184 2.25 5.51 -9.32
N LEU A 185 2.91 6.47 -8.64
CA LEU A 185 2.27 7.42 -7.75
C LEU A 185 1.82 8.63 -8.59
N TRP A 186 0.81 9.33 -8.12
CA TRP A 186 0.39 10.60 -8.74
C TRP A 186 1.31 11.75 -8.32
N PRO A 187 1.36 12.84 -9.11
CA PRO A 187 2.40 13.88 -8.99
C PRO A 187 2.43 14.61 -7.66
N LYS A 188 1.28 14.83 -7.05
CA LYS A 188 1.15 15.64 -5.86
C LYS A 188 0.20 14.96 -4.88
N ILE A 189 0.73 14.58 -3.73
CA ILE A 189 -0.07 14.08 -2.60
C ILE A 189 -0.46 15.32 -1.79
N GLU A 190 -1.72 15.76 -1.97
CA GLU A 190 -2.21 16.98 -1.31
C GLU A 190 -2.60 16.73 0.15
N ASP A 191 -3.12 15.54 0.43
CA ASP A 191 -3.48 15.12 1.78
C ASP A 191 -2.24 14.53 2.48
N ARG A 192 -1.82 15.23 3.54
CA ARG A 192 -0.69 14.79 4.38
C ARG A 192 -0.93 13.39 4.98
N ASN A 193 -2.15 13.09 5.42
CA ASN A 193 -2.48 11.79 6.00
C ASN A 193 -2.28 10.66 4.98
N VAL A 194 -2.65 10.89 3.72
CA VAL A 194 -2.38 9.94 2.63
C VAL A 194 -0.87 9.77 2.46
N GLY A 195 -0.10 10.86 2.46
CA GLY A 195 1.36 10.81 2.35
C GLY A 195 2.01 10.02 3.49
N GLU A 196 1.61 10.26 4.72
CA GLU A 196 2.10 9.56 5.92
C GLU A 196 1.77 8.06 5.86
N ARG A 197 0.54 7.68 5.51
CA ARG A 197 0.13 6.27 5.34
C ARG A 197 0.95 5.57 4.25
N LEU A 198 1.16 6.22 3.11
CA LEU A 198 1.99 5.71 2.02
C LEU A 198 3.44 5.50 2.44
N ALA A 199 3.96 6.39 3.28
CA ALA A 199 5.29 6.27 3.84
C ALA A 199 5.39 5.15 4.87
N MET A 200 4.40 5.03 5.77
CA MET A 200 4.35 3.97 6.78
C MET A 200 4.41 2.58 6.12
N ILE A 201 3.71 2.36 5.00
CA ILE A 201 3.75 1.07 4.26
C ILE A 201 4.96 0.93 3.32
N GLY A 202 5.85 1.94 3.23
CA GLY A 202 7.05 1.92 2.39
C GLY A 202 6.79 2.10 0.89
N SER A 203 5.69 2.76 0.49
CA SER A 203 5.41 3.09 -0.91
C SER A 203 6.10 4.38 -1.37
N ILE A 204 6.50 5.22 -0.45
CA ILE A 204 7.36 6.41 -0.64
C ILE A 204 8.73 6.11 -0.05
N ASN A 205 9.79 6.67 -0.65
CA ASN A 205 11.15 6.49 -0.14
C ASN A 205 11.33 7.25 1.19
N ASP A 206 11.82 6.55 2.21
CA ASP A 206 12.06 7.09 3.56
C ASP A 206 13.02 8.30 3.58
N GLN A 207 13.92 8.42 2.58
CA GLN A 207 14.86 9.55 2.47
C GLN A 207 14.20 10.92 2.24
N ILE A 208 12.91 10.96 1.95
CA ILE A 208 12.16 12.20 1.65
C ILE A 208 11.44 12.72 2.88
N LEU A 209 11.24 11.85 3.86
CA LEU A 209 10.55 12.14 5.11
C LEU A 209 11.53 12.00 6.27
N ASN A 210 11.28 12.76 7.34
CA ASN A 210 11.95 12.50 8.60
C ASN A 210 11.46 11.16 9.15
N ILE A 211 12.33 10.14 9.11
CA ILE A 211 12.01 8.77 9.53
C ILE A 211 11.64 8.71 11.02
N GLU A 212 12.26 9.56 11.85
CA GLU A 212 11.98 9.63 13.28
C GLU A 212 10.56 10.17 13.53
N GLU A 213 10.18 11.25 12.83
CA GLU A 213 8.81 11.80 12.89
C GLU A 213 7.79 10.76 12.42
N LEU A 214 8.06 10.04 11.33
CA LEU A 214 7.19 9.00 10.81
C LEU A 214 7.00 7.85 11.80
N ALA A 215 8.06 7.44 12.49
CA ALA A 215 7.98 6.41 13.53
C ALA A 215 7.16 6.87 14.74
N LEU A 216 7.32 8.14 15.17
CA LEU A 216 6.50 8.71 16.24
C LEU A 216 5.01 8.77 15.87
N GLU A 217 4.68 9.18 14.65
CA GLU A 217 3.28 9.17 14.17
C GLU A 217 2.73 7.72 14.09
N THR A 218 3.56 6.76 13.70
CA THR A 218 3.20 5.34 13.70
C THR A 218 2.92 4.85 15.13
N ILE A 219 3.76 5.17 16.11
CA ILE A 219 3.56 4.82 17.52
C ILE A 219 2.26 5.42 18.05
N LYS A 220 1.99 6.72 17.79
CA LYS A 220 0.75 7.38 18.21
C LYS A 220 -0.48 6.67 17.65
N PHE A 221 -0.46 6.38 16.35
CA PHE A 221 -1.56 5.65 15.71
C PHE A 221 -1.77 4.28 16.35
N LEU A 222 -0.70 3.51 16.56
CA LEU A 222 -0.75 2.18 17.16
C LEU A 222 -1.22 2.25 18.60
N ARG A 223 -0.73 3.18 19.40
CA ARG A 223 -1.15 3.36 20.80
C ARG A 223 -2.64 3.66 20.90
N LYS A 224 -3.17 4.46 19.97
CA LYS A 224 -4.60 4.84 19.97
C LYS A 224 -5.51 3.72 19.49
N ASN A 225 -5.11 2.96 18.48
CA ASN A 225 -6.01 2.05 17.76
C ASN A 225 -5.66 0.56 17.96
N TYR A 226 -4.40 0.25 18.31
CA TYR A 226 -3.86 -1.11 18.39
C TYR A 226 -2.90 -1.25 19.59
N GLN A 227 -3.27 -0.66 20.73
CA GLN A 227 -2.44 -0.64 21.94
C GLN A 227 -2.01 -2.05 22.39
N PRO A 228 -2.89 -3.05 22.47
CA PRO A 228 -2.49 -4.38 22.90
C PRO A 228 -1.41 -5.02 22.03
N GLN A 229 -1.48 -4.83 20.69
CA GLN A 229 -0.49 -5.35 19.76
C GLN A 229 0.86 -4.64 19.92
N LEU A 230 0.86 -3.31 20.04
CA LEU A 230 2.06 -2.51 20.27
C LEU A 230 2.73 -2.91 21.59
N TYR A 231 1.96 -2.99 22.66
CA TYR A 231 2.46 -3.30 24.01
C TYR A 231 3.01 -4.71 24.09
N SER A 232 2.29 -5.68 23.53
CA SER A 232 2.75 -7.08 23.45
C SER A 232 4.03 -7.23 22.63
N ARG A 233 4.17 -6.50 21.50
CA ARG A 233 5.36 -6.61 20.64
C ARG A 233 6.63 -6.17 21.31
N TYR A 234 6.55 -5.11 22.13
CA TYR A 234 7.73 -4.46 22.70
C TYR A 234 7.81 -4.61 24.23
N ASP A 235 6.91 -5.44 24.82
CA ASP A 235 6.76 -5.64 26.27
C ASP A 235 6.71 -4.30 27.02
N ILE A 236 5.78 -3.45 26.56
CA ILE A 236 5.51 -2.15 27.17
C ILE A 236 4.59 -2.33 28.36
N THR A 237 4.98 -1.76 29.50
CA THR A 237 4.23 -1.74 30.75
C THR A 237 3.93 -0.29 31.13
N GLU A 238 2.94 -0.03 31.96
CA GLU A 238 2.53 1.35 32.28
C GLU A 238 3.59 2.12 33.09
N ASP A 239 4.49 1.44 33.77
CA ASP A 239 5.60 2.03 34.54
C ASP A 239 6.60 2.83 33.70
N ILE A 240 6.65 2.60 32.38
CA ILE A 240 7.51 3.42 31.51
C ILE A 240 7.11 4.90 31.50
N PHE A 241 5.86 5.22 31.86
CA PHE A 241 5.32 6.58 31.86
C PHE A 241 5.45 7.29 33.20
N ASP A 242 5.86 6.62 34.29
CA ASP A 242 5.93 7.18 35.64
C ASP A 242 6.87 8.39 35.74
N ASN A 243 7.88 8.48 34.87
CA ASN A 243 8.86 9.56 34.86
C ASN A 243 8.64 10.57 33.72
N VAL A 244 7.51 10.49 33.02
CA VAL A 244 7.20 11.44 31.93
C VAL A 244 6.59 12.69 32.55
N ASP A 245 7.34 13.77 32.54
CA ASP A 245 6.85 15.09 32.95
C ASP A 245 5.88 15.63 31.87
N THR A 246 4.61 15.24 32.02
CA THR A 246 3.52 15.64 31.10
C THR A 246 3.12 17.10 31.28
N GLU A 247 3.52 17.76 32.37
CA GLU A 247 3.16 19.14 32.65
C GLU A 247 4.03 20.15 31.90
N THR A 248 5.29 19.79 31.61
CA THR A 248 6.23 20.66 30.89
C THR A 248 6.21 20.44 29.37
N MET A 249 5.67 19.33 28.85
CA MET A 249 5.60 19.06 27.43
C MET A 249 4.34 19.64 26.78
N MET A 250 4.51 20.45 25.74
CA MET A 250 3.43 21.10 24.98
C MET A 250 2.41 20.14 24.34
N ASN A 251 2.71 18.82 24.26
CA ASN A 251 1.83 17.80 23.67
C ASN A 251 2.03 16.44 24.36
N PRO A 252 1.07 15.99 25.20
CA PRO A 252 1.14 14.71 25.92
C PRO A 252 1.23 13.48 25.01
N GLU A 253 0.61 13.50 23.81
CA GLU A 253 0.69 12.38 22.87
C GLU A 253 2.10 12.22 22.32
N ASN A 254 2.79 13.33 22.05
CA ASN A 254 4.19 13.30 21.59
C ASN A 254 5.11 12.79 22.70
N ALA A 255 4.90 13.23 23.94
CA ALA A 255 5.68 12.78 25.09
C ALA A 255 5.57 11.26 25.28
N ALA A 256 4.37 10.73 25.26
CA ALA A 256 4.13 9.30 25.40
C ALA A 256 4.71 8.49 24.23
N ALA A 257 4.58 8.98 22.98
CA ALA A 257 5.18 8.32 21.82
C ALA A 257 6.71 8.29 21.89
N LEU A 258 7.33 9.38 22.34
CA LEU A 258 8.77 9.45 22.54
C LEU A 258 9.24 8.48 23.64
N CYS A 259 8.54 8.42 24.76
CA CYS A 259 8.83 7.49 25.84
C CYS A 259 8.76 6.02 25.34
N ILE A 260 7.74 5.67 24.58
CA ILE A 260 7.63 4.34 23.94
C ILE A 260 8.80 4.09 23.00
N MET A 261 9.15 5.07 22.16
CA MET A 261 10.28 4.93 21.22
C MET A 261 11.61 4.71 21.95
N GLU A 262 11.85 5.42 23.05
CA GLU A 262 13.03 5.25 23.89
C GLU A 262 13.07 3.88 24.58
N HIS A 263 11.92 3.40 25.09
CA HIS A 263 11.81 2.06 25.62
C HIS A 263 12.18 1.01 24.57
N ILE A 264 11.63 1.12 23.37
CA ILE A 264 11.95 0.25 22.24
C ILE A 264 13.44 0.32 21.89
N ALA A 265 14.02 1.52 21.85
CA ALA A 265 15.43 1.73 21.53
C ALA A 265 16.34 0.99 22.51
N ARG A 266 16.10 1.12 23.81
CA ARG A 266 16.87 0.40 24.86
C ARG A 266 16.72 -1.10 24.70
N LYS A 267 15.49 -1.59 24.47
CA LYS A 267 15.20 -3.01 24.34
C LYS A 267 15.80 -3.65 23.08
N ARG A 268 15.86 -2.91 21.97
CA ARG A 268 16.39 -3.36 20.68
C ARG A 268 17.86 -3.07 20.48
N GLY A 269 18.53 -2.44 21.45
CA GLY A 269 19.94 -2.07 21.35
C GLY A 269 20.20 -1.01 20.27
N CYS A 270 19.25 -0.07 20.10
CA CYS A 270 19.43 1.10 19.24
C CYS A 270 20.14 2.21 20.02
N ILE A 271 21.39 1.95 20.38
CA ILE A 271 22.23 2.81 21.24
C ILE A 271 23.51 3.17 20.49
N LYS A 272 23.91 4.43 20.57
CA LYS A 272 25.20 4.97 20.07
C LYS A 272 26.32 4.78 21.10
N LYS A 273 27.55 5.04 20.70
CA LYS A 273 28.68 5.09 21.65
C LYS A 273 28.43 6.20 22.68
N GLY A 274 28.51 5.88 23.99
CA GLY A 274 28.19 6.80 25.09
C GLY A 274 26.81 6.61 25.69
N SER A 275 26.10 5.54 25.35
CA SER A 275 24.76 5.20 25.87
C SER A 275 23.62 6.09 25.39
N ASP A 276 23.85 6.98 24.42
CA ASP A 276 22.83 7.81 23.80
C ASP A 276 21.93 6.98 22.88
N ILE A 277 20.65 7.35 22.78
CA ILE A 277 19.69 6.68 21.91
C ILE A 277 19.99 7.00 20.43
N ASP A 278 19.99 5.96 19.61
CA ASP A 278 20.02 6.06 18.15
C ASP A 278 18.58 6.07 17.61
N TYR A 279 17.99 7.27 17.57
CA TYR A 279 16.58 7.45 17.15
C TYR A 279 16.36 7.03 15.70
N GLU A 280 17.31 7.31 14.79
CA GLU A 280 17.19 6.92 13.38
C GLU A 280 17.14 5.40 13.22
N LYS A 281 18.05 4.68 13.88
CA LYS A 281 18.07 3.21 13.89
C LYS A 281 16.81 2.64 14.55
N CYS A 282 16.33 3.24 15.63
CA CYS A 282 15.10 2.82 16.30
C CYS A 282 13.88 3.03 15.40
N ALA A 283 13.78 4.19 14.75
CA ALA A 283 12.71 4.51 13.81
C ALA A 283 12.64 3.50 12.67
N ALA A 284 13.80 3.19 12.06
CA ALA A 284 13.87 2.17 11.01
C ALA A 284 13.39 0.80 11.51
N CYS A 285 13.80 0.39 12.72
CA CYS A 285 13.37 -0.87 13.33
C CYS A 285 11.85 -0.94 13.53
N ILE A 286 11.23 0.13 14.03
CA ILE A 286 9.79 0.22 14.28
C ILE A 286 9.01 0.13 12.96
N LEU A 287 9.43 0.90 11.94
CA LEU A 287 8.78 0.91 10.64
C LEU A 287 8.93 -0.43 9.91
N ASP A 288 10.07 -1.09 10.03
CA ASP A 288 10.28 -2.43 9.47
C ASP A 288 9.41 -3.47 10.16
N ASP A 289 9.33 -3.45 11.50
CA ASP A 289 8.44 -4.33 12.26
C ASP A 289 6.96 -4.13 11.86
N PHE A 290 6.54 -2.88 11.64
CA PHE A 290 5.21 -2.56 11.13
C PHE A 290 4.99 -3.08 9.70
N ARG A 291 5.93 -2.81 8.78
CA ARG A 291 5.84 -3.20 7.37
C ARG A 291 5.83 -4.72 7.18
N GLU A 292 6.53 -5.44 8.04
CA GLU A 292 6.60 -6.89 8.02
C GLU A 292 5.48 -7.59 8.80
N GLY A 293 4.60 -6.84 9.47
CA GLY A 293 3.47 -7.38 10.25
C GLY A 293 3.87 -7.98 11.59
N LYS A 294 5.07 -7.69 12.09
CA LYS A 294 5.57 -8.22 13.37
C LYS A 294 4.86 -7.62 14.59
N ILE A 295 4.21 -6.46 14.43
CA ILE A 295 3.41 -5.83 15.48
C ILE A 295 2.01 -6.45 15.54
N GLY A 296 1.51 -6.97 14.40
CA GLY A 296 0.19 -7.58 14.26
C GLY A 296 -0.47 -7.19 12.94
N THR A 297 -1.71 -7.59 12.77
CA THR A 297 -2.54 -7.22 11.62
C THR A 297 -3.17 -5.85 11.88
N ILE A 298 -2.80 -4.85 11.06
CA ILE A 298 -3.12 -3.44 11.32
C ILE A 298 -3.64 -2.78 10.06
N SER A 299 -4.77 -2.07 10.17
CA SER A 299 -5.33 -1.23 9.12
C SER A 299 -5.22 0.24 9.53
N LEU A 300 -4.64 1.08 8.67
CA LEU A 300 -4.40 2.51 8.95
C LEU A 300 -5.59 3.39 8.54
N GLU A 301 -6.57 2.83 7.83
CA GLU A 301 -7.78 3.55 7.44
C GLU A 301 -9.00 2.62 7.39
N ARG A 302 -10.18 3.21 7.53
CA ARG A 302 -11.48 2.54 7.41
C ARG A 302 -12.30 3.18 6.27
N PRO A 303 -13.29 2.47 5.67
CA PRO A 303 -14.16 3.03 4.64
C PRO A 303 -15.03 4.17 5.11
#